data_3746e96e4623e6d1c543be3d5731ba5c
#
_entry.id   3746e96e4623e6d1c543be3d5731ba5c
#
_cell.length_a   1.000
_cell.length_b   1.000
_cell.length_c   1.000
_cell.angle_alpha   90.00
_cell.angle_beta   90.00
_cell.angle_gamma   90.00
#
_symmetry.space_group_name_H-M   'P 1'
#
loop_
_entity.id
_entity.type
_entity.pdbx_description
1 polymer ?
#
loop_
_entity_poly.entity_id
_entity_poly.type
_entity_poly.pdbx_seq_one_letter_code
_entity_poly.pdbx_strand_id
1 'polypeptide(L)'
;MGHISQTIKSLHSSLPQGVELVAVSKFHPAPAILEAYEAGQRVFGESRATELVDKAKALPTDIKWHFIGHLQTNKVRMIMPHVSLIQSVDSERLLRLINTEAQRIGRVVDVLLQVHVAQEETKFGFLPQERIDLMSTYDVTTLDNVRIVGVMGMASNTDDDTRVETDFKAIAQTFNDIKALNLPGNEHFTVISMGMSDDHQLAIKHGSNMVRIGSTIFGYRQY
;
A
#
# COMPACT_ATOMS: atom_id res chain seq x y z
N MET A 1 12.62 -9.77 -25.21
CA MET A 1 12.07 -9.37 -23.91
C MET A 1 11.68 -7.92 -24.00
N GLY A 2 10.46 -7.58 -23.65
CA GLY A 2 10.00 -6.20 -23.66
C GLY A 2 10.64 -5.37 -22.54
N HIS A 3 10.44 -4.06 -22.59
CA HIS A 3 10.96 -3.12 -21.59
C HIS A 3 10.47 -3.44 -20.17
N ILE A 4 9.18 -3.74 -19.99
CA ILE A 4 8.57 -4.08 -18.70
C ILE A 4 9.28 -5.28 -18.07
N SER A 5 9.46 -6.35 -18.83
CA SER A 5 10.13 -7.57 -18.37
C SER A 5 11.57 -7.32 -17.90
N GLN A 6 12.32 -6.50 -18.64
CA GLN A 6 13.70 -6.15 -18.26
C GLN A 6 13.73 -5.32 -16.98
N THR A 7 12.84 -4.34 -16.87
CA THR A 7 12.74 -3.44 -15.71
C THR A 7 12.35 -4.22 -14.44
N ILE A 8 11.38 -5.13 -14.52
CA ILE A 8 10.99 -5.99 -13.39
C ILE A 8 12.18 -6.81 -12.89
N LYS A 9 12.92 -7.47 -13.80
CA LYS A 9 14.10 -8.25 -13.42
C LYS A 9 15.20 -7.40 -12.79
N SER A 10 15.44 -6.20 -13.33
CA SER A 10 16.40 -5.25 -12.76
C SER A 10 16.00 -4.82 -11.35
N LEU A 11 14.74 -4.45 -11.14
CA LEU A 11 14.24 -4.06 -9.82
C LEU A 11 14.35 -5.21 -8.81
N HIS A 12 13.93 -6.42 -9.17
CA HIS A 12 14.08 -7.60 -8.29
C HIS A 12 15.54 -7.88 -7.91
N SER A 13 16.49 -7.59 -8.81
CA SER A 13 17.92 -7.79 -8.53
C SER A 13 18.55 -6.66 -7.71
N SER A 14 18.01 -5.44 -7.81
CA SER A 14 18.57 -4.24 -7.16
C SER A 14 17.95 -3.94 -5.80
N LEU A 15 16.71 -4.39 -5.55
CA LEU A 15 16.06 -4.19 -4.27
C LEU A 15 16.72 -5.06 -3.19
N PRO A 16 16.96 -4.51 -1.99
CA PRO A 16 17.49 -5.29 -0.87
C PRO A 16 16.57 -6.46 -0.49
N GLN A 17 17.15 -7.51 0.05
CA GLN A 17 16.38 -8.63 0.58
C GLN A 17 15.38 -8.14 1.65
N GLY A 18 14.13 -8.59 1.56
CA GLY A 18 13.06 -8.20 2.48
C GLY A 18 12.29 -6.95 2.06
N VAL A 19 12.67 -6.30 0.94
CA VAL A 19 11.88 -5.19 0.37
C VAL A 19 10.95 -5.75 -0.71
N GLU A 20 9.64 -5.60 -0.50
CA GLU A 20 8.61 -6.02 -1.47
C GLU A 20 8.36 -4.94 -2.52
N LEU A 21 8.37 -5.36 -3.80
CA LEU A 21 8.00 -4.52 -4.93
C LEU A 21 6.49 -4.63 -5.19
N VAL A 22 5.78 -3.51 -5.09
CA VAL A 22 4.41 -3.35 -5.61
C VAL A 22 4.49 -2.67 -6.97
N ALA A 23 4.20 -3.41 -8.05
CA ALA A 23 4.12 -2.85 -9.40
C ALA A 23 2.81 -2.08 -9.56
N VAL A 24 2.88 -0.75 -9.64
CA VAL A 24 1.70 0.12 -9.72
C VAL A 24 1.17 0.13 -11.15
N SER A 25 0.13 -0.66 -11.40
CA SER A 25 -0.41 -0.96 -12.73
C SER A 25 -1.66 -0.15 -13.11
N LYS A 26 -2.04 0.83 -12.28
CA LYS A 26 -3.19 1.71 -12.57
C LYS A 26 -3.06 2.36 -13.95
N PHE A 27 -4.18 2.37 -14.70
CA PHE A 27 -4.30 2.87 -16.08
C PHE A 27 -3.58 2.04 -17.16
N HIS A 28 -2.87 0.98 -16.80
CA HIS A 28 -2.19 0.14 -17.78
C HIS A 28 -3.06 -1.08 -18.14
N PRO A 29 -3.07 -1.52 -19.42
CA PRO A 29 -3.90 -2.61 -19.88
C PRO A 29 -3.38 -3.98 -19.40
N ALA A 30 -4.26 -4.98 -19.40
CA ALA A 30 -3.95 -6.33 -18.97
C ALA A 30 -2.70 -6.96 -19.64
N PRO A 31 -2.41 -6.76 -20.94
CA PRO A 31 -1.19 -7.30 -21.56
C PRO A 31 0.12 -6.77 -20.92
N ALA A 32 0.15 -5.49 -20.51
CA ALA A 32 1.33 -4.93 -19.82
C ALA A 32 1.55 -5.57 -18.43
N ILE A 33 0.45 -5.84 -17.72
CA ILE A 33 0.49 -6.52 -16.42
C ILE A 33 0.94 -7.97 -16.61
N LEU A 34 0.46 -8.63 -17.66
CA LEU A 34 0.84 -10.00 -17.96
C LEU A 34 2.34 -10.11 -18.31
N GLU A 35 2.92 -9.14 -19.04
CA GLU A 35 4.37 -9.10 -19.29
C GLU A 35 5.17 -8.99 -17.98
N ALA A 36 4.72 -8.15 -17.03
CA ALA A 36 5.35 -8.04 -15.73
C ALA A 36 5.19 -9.33 -14.90
N TYR A 37 4.02 -9.96 -14.97
CA TYR A 37 3.73 -11.23 -14.31
C TYR A 37 4.63 -12.36 -14.83
N GLU A 38 4.79 -12.49 -16.15
CA GLU A 38 5.68 -13.46 -16.79
C GLU A 38 7.16 -13.24 -16.44
N ALA A 39 7.53 -11.99 -16.12
CA ALA A 39 8.84 -11.63 -15.62
C ALA A 39 9.05 -11.97 -14.12
N GLY A 40 8.03 -12.51 -13.43
CA GLY A 40 8.09 -12.95 -12.04
C GLY A 40 7.36 -12.04 -11.03
N GLN A 41 6.79 -10.91 -11.47
CA GLN A 41 6.03 -10.04 -10.57
C GLN A 41 4.70 -10.69 -10.16
N ARG A 42 4.37 -10.58 -8.85
CA ARG A 42 3.14 -11.14 -8.30
C ARG A 42 2.29 -10.11 -7.55
N VAL A 43 2.87 -9.03 -7.09
CA VAL A 43 2.19 -7.99 -6.29
C VAL A 43 1.95 -6.77 -7.15
N PHE A 44 0.68 -6.41 -7.37
CA PHE A 44 0.29 -5.28 -8.20
C PHE A 44 -0.58 -4.30 -7.43
N GLY A 45 -0.41 -3.00 -7.72
CA GLY A 45 -1.12 -1.92 -7.04
C GLY A 45 -2.10 -1.19 -7.94
N GLU A 46 -3.37 -1.10 -7.50
CA GLU A 46 -4.45 -0.40 -8.18
C GLU A 46 -5.03 0.73 -7.32
N SER A 47 -5.47 1.81 -7.95
CA SER A 47 -6.07 2.95 -7.25
C SER A 47 -7.55 3.15 -7.52
N ARG A 48 -8.15 2.38 -8.42
CA ARG A 48 -9.57 2.43 -8.75
C ARG A 48 -10.21 1.06 -8.53
N ALA A 49 -11.30 1.01 -7.77
CA ALA A 49 -11.94 -0.24 -7.38
C ALA A 49 -12.46 -1.03 -8.59
N THR A 50 -13.05 -0.36 -9.58
CA THR A 50 -13.53 -1.00 -10.81
C THR A 50 -12.38 -1.62 -11.60
N GLU A 51 -11.30 -0.87 -11.78
CA GLU A 51 -10.10 -1.33 -12.49
C GLU A 51 -9.47 -2.55 -11.82
N LEU A 52 -9.37 -2.56 -10.48
CA LEU A 52 -8.88 -3.71 -9.73
C LEU A 52 -9.74 -4.96 -10.01
N VAL A 53 -11.05 -4.82 -9.91
CA VAL A 53 -11.98 -5.96 -10.07
C VAL A 53 -11.93 -6.51 -11.49
N ASP A 54 -11.92 -5.64 -12.51
CA ASP A 54 -11.87 -6.05 -13.91
C ASP A 54 -10.57 -6.81 -14.22
N LYS A 55 -9.44 -6.30 -13.72
CA LYS A 55 -8.12 -6.93 -13.85
C LYS A 55 -8.03 -8.26 -13.08
N ALA A 56 -8.54 -8.30 -11.86
CA ALA A 56 -8.52 -9.52 -11.05
C ALA A 56 -9.34 -10.67 -11.68
N LYS A 57 -10.38 -10.35 -12.47
CA LYS A 57 -11.16 -11.34 -13.21
C LYS A 57 -10.50 -11.82 -14.50
N ALA A 58 -9.66 -10.96 -15.11
CA ALA A 58 -9.07 -11.21 -16.42
C ALA A 58 -7.66 -11.79 -16.37
N LEU A 59 -6.97 -11.68 -15.24
CA LEU A 59 -5.56 -12.01 -15.06
C LEU A 59 -5.37 -13.22 -14.12
N PRO A 60 -4.16 -13.81 -14.04
CA PRO A 60 -3.89 -14.97 -13.19
C PRO A 60 -4.32 -14.78 -11.73
N THR A 61 -4.89 -15.82 -11.14
CA THR A 61 -5.52 -15.79 -9.81
C THR A 61 -4.52 -15.74 -8.65
N ASP A 62 -3.24 -16.01 -8.90
CA ASP A 62 -2.14 -15.91 -7.94
C ASP A 62 -1.54 -14.50 -7.85
N ILE A 63 -2.07 -13.54 -8.62
CA ILE A 63 -1.75 -12.13 -8.46
C ILE A 63 -2.29 -11.63 -7.11
N LYS A 64 -1.41 -11.01 -6.33
CA LYS A 64 -1.73 -10.32 -5.09
C LYS A 64 -2.07 -8.86 -5.39
N TRP A 65 -3.35 -8.53 -5.33
CA TRP A 65 -3.82 -7.17 -5.60
C TRP A 65 -3.75 -6.31 -4.35
N HIS A 66 -2.99 -5.23 -4.39
CA HIS A 66 -2.98 -4.18 -3.36
C HIS A 66 -3.84 -3.00 -3.80
N PHE A 67 -4.72 -2.54 -2.93
CA PHE A 67 -5.45 -1.29 -3.16
C PHE A 67 -4.68 -0.13 -2.53
N ILE A 68 -4.25 0.84 -3.35
CA ILE A 68 -3.34 1.92 -2.95
C ILE A 68 -3.91 3.32 -3.15
N GLY A 69 -5.14 3.46 -3.67
CA GLY A 69 -5.84 4.72 -3.85
C GLY A 69 -6.79 5.04 -2.71
N HIS A 70 -7.34 6.25 -2.67
CA HIS A 70 -8.40 6.57 -1.71
C HIS A 70 -9.61 5.66 -1.90
N LEU A 71 -9.98 4.92 -0.86
CA LEU A 71 -11.05 3.94 -0.91
C LEU A 71 -12.37 4.54 -0.41
N GLN A 72 -13.25 4.86 -1.36
CA GLN A 72 -14.60 5.29 -1.03
C GLN A 72 -15.39 4.15 -0.36
N THR A 73 -16.15 4.47 0.68
CA THR A 73 -16.91 3.47 1.47
C THR A 73 -17.86 2.62 0.63
N ASN A 74 -18.51 3.21 -0.38
CA ASN A 74 -19.41 2.50 -1.29
C ASN A 74 -18.69 1.52 -2.25
N LYS A 75 -17.36 1.53 -2.29
CA LYS A 75 -16.53 0.64 -3.12
C LYS A 75 -15.87 -0.48 -2.33
N VAL A 76 -15.89 -0.44 -1.00
CA VAL A 76 -15.26 -1.46 -0.15
C VAL A 76 -15.75 -2.85 -0.54
N ARG A 77 -17.06 -3.07 -0.52
CA ARG A 77 -17.66 -4.37 -0.86
C ARG A 77 -17.21 -4.95 -2.20
N MET A 78 -16.96 -4.08 -3.17
CA MET A 78 -16.57 -4.49 -4.53
C MET A 78 -15.18 -5.13 -4.57
N ILE A 79 -14.21 -4.59 -3.83
CA ILE A 79 -12.81 -5.06 -3.88
C ILE A 79 -12.53 -6.21 -2.93
N MET A 80 -13.35 -6.42 -1.90
CA MET A 80 -13.10 -7.40 -0.84
C MET A 80 -12.82 -8.83 -1.33
N PRO A 81 -13.50 -9.36 -2.38
CA PRO A 81 -13.20 -10.70 -2.88
C PRO A 81 -11.82 -10.82 -3.55
N HIS A 82 -11.23 -9.73 -3.98
CA HIS A 82 -10.07 -9.71 -4.86
C HIS A 82 -8.79 -9.16 -4.21
N VAL A 83 -8.94 -8.27 -3.23
CA VAL A 83 -7.80 -7.57 -2.62
C VAL A 83 -7.06 -8.47 -1.62
N SER A 84 -5.71 -8.38 -1.62
CA SER A 84 -4.83 -9.01 -0.64
C SER A 84 -4.44 -8.05 0.48
N LEU A 85 -4.22 -6.77 0.15
CA LEU A 85 -3.82 -5.73 1.09
C LEU A 85 -4.47 -4.40 0.69
N ILE A 86 -5.10 -3.72 1.66
CA ILE A 86 -5.57 -2.34 1.49
C ILE A 86 -4.57 -1.42 2.19
N GLN A 87 -3.83 -0.62 1.41
CA GLN A 87 -2.78 0.26 1.95
C GLN A 87 -3.28 1.65 2.37
N SER A 88 -4.53 1.99 2.05
CA SER A 88 -5.07 3.34 2.13
C SER A 88 -6.19 3.50 3.15
N VAL A 89 -6.04 2.87 4.32
CA VAL A 89 -7.01 3.05 5.40
C VAL A 89 -6.71 4.36 6.11
N ASP A 90 -7.58 5.35 5.91
CA ASP A 90 -7.41 6.74 6.34
C ASP A 90 -8.35 7.17 7.47
N SER A 91 -9.22 6.27 7.94
CA SER A 91 -10.18 6.57 9.00
C SER A 91 -10.66 5.31 9.73
N GLU A 92 -11.03 5.47 10.99
CA GLU A 92 -11.65 4.41 11.79
C GLU A 92 -12.95 3.89 11.13
N ARG A 93 -13.74 4.81 10.58
CA ARG A 93 -14.98 4.45 9.86
C ARG A 93 -14.70 3.48 8.71
N LEU A 94 -13.65 3.74 7.92
CA LEU A 94 -13.25 2.87 6.82
C LEU A 94 -12.76 1.52 7.35
N LEU A 95 -11.94 1.53 8.39
CA LEU A 95 -11.42 0.31 9.03
C LEU A 95 -12.55 -0.61 9.51
N ARG A 96 -13.54 -0.07 10.23
CA ARG A 96 -14.73 -0.81 10.69
C ARG A 96 -15.54 -1.37 9.53
N LEU A 97 -15.71 -0.61 8.47
CA LEU A 97 -16.46 -1.06 7.29
C LEU A 97 -15.73 -2.20 6.58
N ILE A 98 -14.40 -2.12 6.45
CA ILE A 98 -13.58 -3.21 5.90
C ILE A 98 -13.75 -4.47 6.74
N ASN A 99 -13.69 -4.38 8.08
CA ASN A 99 -13.91 -5.51 8.97
C ASN A 99 -15.28 -6.16 8.75
N THR A 100 -16.34 -5.35 8.68
CA THR A 100 -17.71 -5.83 8.44
C THR A 100 -17.85 -6.55 7.10
N GLU A 101 -17.31 -5.97 6.03
CA GLU A 101 -17.39 -6.58 4.69
C GLU A 101 -16.48 -7.82 4.56
N ALA A 102 -15.34 -7.86 5.25
CA ALA A 102 -14.48 -9.04 5.33
C ALA A 102 -15.19 -10.19 6.06
N GLN A 103 -15.83 -9.90 7.19
CA GLN A 103 -16.65 -10.87 7.94
C GLN A 103 -17.74 -11.46 7.07
N ARG A 104 -18.45 -10.64 6.30
CA ARG A 104 -19.54 -11.07 5.41
C ARG A 104 -19.10 -12.13 4.39
N ILE A 105 -17.82 -12.13 3.98
CA ILE A 105 -17.28 -13.11 3.02
C ILE A 105 -16.35 -14.13 3.66
N GLY A 106 -16.28 -14.18 5.00
CA GLY A 106 -15.48 -15.14 5.76
C GLY A 106 -13.98 -15.01 5.53
N ARG A 107 -13.44 -13.78 5.35
CA ARG A 107 -12.02 -13.52 5.16
C ARG A 107 -11.43 -12.68 6.27
N VAL A 108 -10.13 -12.81 6.48
CA VAL A 108 -9.30 -11.82 7.17
C VAL A 108 -8.53 -11.05 6.10
N VAL A 109 -8.57 -9.72 6.16
CA VAL A 109 -7.93 -8.83 5.18
C VAL A 109 -6.87 -7.99 5.85
N ASP A 110 -5.67 -8.00 5.27
CA ASP A 110 -4.56 -7.17 5.73
C ASP A 110 -4.78 -5.70 5.32
N VAL A 111 -4.43 -4.78 6.23
CA VAL A 111 -4.53 -3.35 5.96
C VAL A 111 -3.31 -2.59 6.49
N LEU A 112 -3.00 -1.47 5.84
CA LEU A 112 -2.06 -0.47 6.34
C LEU A 112 -2.83 0.79 6.72
N LEU A 113 -2.43 1.41 7.83
CA LEU A 113 -2.92 2.74 8.18
C LEU A 113 -2.21 3.78 7.32
N GLN A 114 -2.97 4.58 6.59
CA GLN A 114 -2.41 5.66 5.79
C GLN A 114 -2.07 6.86 6.67
N VAL A 115 -0.80 7.26 6.60
CA VAL A 115 -0.23 8.36 7.37
C VAL A 115 -0.18 9.63 6.53
N HIS A 116 -0.72 10.72 7.04
CA HIS A 116 -0.62 12.03 6.43
C HIS A 116 0.61 12.77 6.99
N VAL A 117 1.65 12.93 6.19
CA VAL A 117 2.89 13.66 6.53
C VAL A 117 3.20 14.79 5.54
N ALA A 118 2.60 14.73 4.35
CA ALA A 118 2.80 15.72 3.31
C ALA A 118 2.16 17.06 3.65
N GLN A 119 2.69 18.16 3.10
CA GLN A 119 2.16 19.51 3.32
C GLN A 119 0.87 19.79 2.55
N GLU A 120 0.58 18.99 1.51
CA GLU A 120 -0.62 19.20 0.70
C GLU A 120 -1.87 18.78 1.48
N GLU A 121 -2.75 19.73 1.77
CA GLU A 121 -4.03 19.53 2.48
C GLU A 121 -4.97 18.54 1.76
N THR A 122 -4.73 18.29 0.47
CA THR A 122 -5.54 17.38 -0.35
C THR A 122 -5.17 15.90 -0.18
N LYS A 123 -4.13 15.57 0.61
CA LYS A 123 -3.75 14.16 0.85
C LYS A 123 -4.56 13.58 2.01
N PHE A 124 -5.05 12.37 1.79
CA PHE A 124 -5.77 11.58 2.78
C PHE A 124 -4.81 10.94 3.77
N GLY A 125 -5.28 10.62 4.95
CA GLY A 125 -4.53 9.89 5.98
C GLY A 125 -4.82 10.39 7.38
N PHE A 126 -4.53 9.57 8.36
CA PHE A 126 -4.62 9.94 9.77
C PHE A 126 -3.56 11.00 10.11
N LEU A 127 -3.92 12.01 10.89
CA LEU A 127 -2.96 12.91 11.52
C LEU A 127 -2.15 12.18 12.62
N PRO A 128 -0.95 12.68 13.01
CA PRO A 128 -0.09 11.99 13.96
C PRO A 128 -0.79 11.56 15.26
N GLN A 129 -1.57 12.45 15.88
CA GLN A 129 -2.26 12.17 17.13
C GLN A 129 -3.43 11.21 16.94
N GLU A 130 -4.22 11.37 15.87
CA GLU A 130 -5.40 10.52 15.61
C GLU A 130 -5.04 9.02 15.49
N ARG A 131 -3.83 8.70 15.01
CA ARG A 131 -3.35 7.32 14.88
C ARG A 131 -3.05 6.70 16.23
N ILE A 132 -2.37 7.46 17.09
CA ILE A 132 -2.02 7.02 18.43
C ILE A 132 -3.30 6.84 19.24
N ASP A 133 -4.23 7.78 19.14
CA ASP A 133 -5.53 7.73 19.80
C ASP A 133 -6.34 6.53 19.30
N LEU A 134 -6.42 6.32 17.98
CA LEU A 134 -7.08 5.16 17.39
C LEU A 134 -6.49 3.85 17.95
N MET A 135 -5.17 3.71 17.92
CA MET A 135 -4.51 2.47 18.34
C MET A 135 -4.50 2.29 19.87
N SER A 136 -4.55 3.37 20.65
CA SER A 136 -4.51 3.31 22.12
C SER A 136 -5.89 3.17 22.75
N THR A 137 -6.92 3.78 22.15
CA THR A 137 -8.29 3.82 22.69
C THR A 137 -9.22 2.82 22.04
N TYR A 138 -8.88 2.41 20.83
CA TYR A 138 -9.67 1.47 20.05
C TYR A 138 -9.40 0.04 20.51
N ASP A 139 -10.45 -0.68 20.82
CA ASP A 139 -10.34 -2.12 21.06
C ASP A 139 -10.10 -2.84 19.71
N VAL A 140 -8.82 -2.90 19.29
CA VAL A 140 -8.42 -3.62 18.08
C VAL A 140 -8.73 -5.10 18.14
N THR A 141 -9.01 -5.64 19.35
CA THR A 141 -9.43 -7.03 19.53
C THR A 141 -10.83 -7.30 18.97
N THR A 142 -11.61 -6.25 18.68
CA THR A 142 -12.92 -6.37 18.03
C THR A 142 -12.83 -6.49 16.50
N LEU A 143 -11.63 -6.44 15.91
CA LEU A 143 -11.40 -6.49 14.45
C LEU A 143 -11.00 -7.91 14.01
N ASP A 144 -11.87 -8.89 14.23
CA ASP A 144 -11.57 -10.30 13.93
C ASP A 144 -11.30 -10.60 12.44
N ASN A 145 -11.77 -9.72 11.56
CA ASN A 145 -11.68 -9.91 10.10
C ASN A 145 -10.77 -8.88 9.40
N VAL A 146 -10.06 -8.05 10.17
CA VAL A 146 -9.02 -7.14 9.68
C VAL A 146 -7.75 -7.35 10.48
N ARG A 147 -6.62 -7.37 9.80
CA ARG A 147 -5.30 -7.39 10.43
C ARG A 147 -4.53 -6.14 10.02
N ILE A 148 -4.22 -5.29 10.99
CA ILE A 148 -3.40 -4.09 10.76
C ILE A 148 -1.93 -4.54 10.73
N VAL A 149 -1.30 -4.53 9.53
CA VAL A 149 0.04 -5.07 9.36
C VAL A 149 1.13 -4.00 9.23
N GLY A 150 0.77 -2.72 9.32
CA GLY A 150 1.75 -1.63 9.27
C GLY A 150 1.15 -0.30 8.86
N VAL A 151 2.02 0.54 8.30
CA VAL A 151 1.67 1.90 7.85
C VAL A 151 2.01 2.11 6.38
N MET A 152 1.29 3.03 5.75
CA MET A 152 1.60 3.54 4.41
C MET A 152 1.66 5.06 4.44
N GLY A 153 2.64 5.64 3.75
CA GLY A 153 2.71 7.07 3.55
C GLY A 153 3.28 7.47 2.19
N MET A 154 3.06 8.72 1.84
CA MET A 154 3.62 9.36 0.66
C MET A 154 4.27 10.66 1.09
N ALA A 155 5.52 10.87 0.69
CA ALA A 155 6.21 12.13 0.91
C ALA A 155 5.57 13.27 0.10
N SER A 156 5.90 14.49 0.45
CA SER A 156 5.56 15.70 -0.31
C SER A 156 6.07 15.58 -1.74
N ASN A 157 5.30 16.09 -2.69
CA ASN A 157 5.71 16.14 -4.09
C ASN A 157 6.61 17.36 -4.31
N THR A 158 7.90 17.18 -4.13
CA THR A 158 8.92 18.23 -4.21
C THR A 158 10.25 17.67 -4.68
N ASP A 159 11.09 18.53 -5.28
CA ASP A 159 12.49 18.21 -5.64
C ASP A 159 13.45 18.43 -4.44
N ASP A 160 12.96 18.83 -3.28
CA ASP A 160 13.75 18.99 -2.05
C ASP A 160 13.89 17.65 -1.32
N ASP A 161 15.00 16.98 -1.54
CA ASP A 161 15.34 15.70 -0.90
C ASP A 161 15.30 15.79 0.64
N THR A 162 15.64 16.94 1.24
CA THR A 162 15.62 17.12 2.70
C THR A 162 14.19 17.07 3.21
N ARG A 163 13.25 17.63 2.47
CA ARG A 163 11.83 17.55 2.81
C ARG A 163 11.31 16.13 2.66
N VAL A 164 11.60 15.47 1.56
CA VAL A 164 11.22 14.07 1.32
C VAL A 164 11.77 13.16 2.43
N GLU A 165 13.02 13.35 2.82
CA GLU A 165 13.65 12.62 3.92
C GLU A 165 12.96 12.85 5.26
N THR A 166 12.54 14.08 5.54
CA THR A 166 11.79 14.43 6.76
C THR A 166 10.45 13.70 6.80
N ASP A 167 9.74 13.64 5.68
CA ASP A 167 8.47 12.94 5.58
C ASP A 167 8.64 11.42 5.79
N PHE A 168 9.68 10.80 5.21
CA PHE A 168 9.97 9.38 5.44
C PHE A 168 10.34 9.08 6.88
N LYS A 169 11.12 9.94 7.54
CA LYS A 169 11.41 9.83 8.98
C LYS A 169 10.14 9.88 9.82
N ALA A 170 9.19 10.76 9.48
CA ALA A 170 7.92 10.89 10.20
C ALA A 170 7.05 9.64 10.03
N ILE A 171 7.02 9.02 8.83
CA ILE A 171 6.32 7.75 8.59
C ILE A 171 6.95 6.62 9.41
N ALA A 172 8.28 6.49 9.36
CA ALA A 172 9.01 5.47 10.12
C ALA A 172 8.85 5.65 11.63
N GLN A 173 8.87 6.90 12.12
CA GLN A 173 8.62 7.20 13.54
C GLN A 173 7.21 6.78 13.94
N THR A 174 6.20 7.06 13.11
CA THR A 174 4.82 6.61 13.36
C THR A 174 4.71 5.10 13.49
N PHE A 175 5.38 4.35 12.61
CA PHE A 175 5.42 2.90 12.69
C PHE A 175 6.02 2.44 14.04
N ASN A 176 7.14 3.04 14.46
CA ASN A 176 7.80 2.70 15.72
C ASN A 176 6.93 3.04 16.94
N ASP A 177 6.26 4.19 16.93
CA ASP A 177 5.38 4.63 18.01
C ASP A 177 4.20 3.66 18.20
N ILE A 178 3.54 3.25 17.09
CA ILE A 178 2.46 2.27 17.13
C ILE A 178 3.00 0.91 17.61
N LYS A 179 4.13 0.46 17.08
CA LYS A 179 4.74 -0.82 17.46
C LYS A 179 5.11 -0.86 18.94
N ALA A 180 5.53 0.27 19.52
CA ALA A 180 5.87 0.39 20.93
C ALA A 180 4.66 0.25 21.87
N LEU A 181 3.41 0.44 21.38
CA LEU A 181 2.20 0.20 22.15
C LEU A 181 2.01 -1.29 22.50
N ASN A 182 2.71 -2.18 21.83
CA ASN A 182 2.71 -3.63 22.06
C ASN A 182 1.29 -4.24 22.14
N LEU A 183 0.43 -3.84 21.22
CA LEU A 183 -0.97 -4.27 21.16
C LEU A 183 -1.09 -5.74 20.72
N PRO A 184 -2.23 -6.42 20.98
CA PRO A 184 -2.52 -7.73 20.43
C PRO A 184 -2.38 -7.74 18.90
N GLY A 185 -1.68 -8.74 18.33
CA GLY A 185 -1.38 -8.82 16.89
C GLY A 185 -0.13 -8.04 16.45
N ASN A 186 0.62 -7.46 17.39
CA ASN A 186 1.82 -6.66 17.12
C ASN A 186 2.92 -7.44 16.37
N GLU A 187 2.92 -8.77 16.44
CA GLU A 187 3.79 -9.65 15.67
C GLU A 187 3.56 -9.52 14.16
N HIS A 188 2.36 -9.17 13.73
CA HIS A 188 2.00 -8.93 12.32
C HIS A 188 2.28 -7.50 11.87
N PHE A 189 2.49 -6.55 12.79
CA PHE A 189 2.76 -5.15 12.47
C PHE A 189 4.23 -4.98 12.04
N THR A 190 4.51 -5.22 10.76
CA THR A 190 5.87 -5.33 10.22
C THR A 190 6.10 -4.54 8.93
N VAL A 191 5.06 -3.93 8.34
CA VAL A 191 5.13 -3.30 7.03
C VAL A 191 5.25 -1.78 7.13
N ILE A 192 6.26 -1.21 6.46
CA ILE A 192 6.37 0.22 6.17
C ILE A 192 6.34 0.39 4.66
N SER A 193 5.18 0.82 4.14
CA SER A 193 5.00 1.07 2.70
C SER A 193 5.20 2.54 2.39
N MET A 194 6.37 2.89 1.86
CA MET A 194 6.68 4.25 1.39
C MET A 194 7.74 4.18 0.28
N GLY A 195 7.81 5.23 -0.53
CA GLY A 195 8.69 5.28 -1.70
C GLY A 195 8.01 4.85 -3.00
N MET A 196 8.26 5.64 -4.02
CA MET A 196 7.74 5.49 -5.38
C MET A 196 8.88 5.47 -6.40
N SER A 197 8.58 5.62 -7.69
CA SER A 197 9.56 5.53 -8.78
C SER A 197 10.82 6.37 -8.55
N ASP A 198 10.65 7.59 -8.05
CA ASP A 198 11.74 8.57 -8.00
C ASP A 198 12.48 8.60 -6.64
N ASP A 199 11.82 8.17 -5.55
CA ASP A 199 12.29 8.32 -4.18
C ASP A 199 12.42 7.00 -3.38
N HIS A 200 12.16 5.83 -4.01
CA HIS A 200 12.16 4.53 -3.31
C HIS A 200 13.50 4.19 -2.65
N GLN A 201 14.64 4.59 -3.25
CA GLN A 201 15.94 4.32 -2.66
C GLN A 201 16.14 5.09 -1.35
N LEU A 202 15.67 6.35 -1.31
CA LEU A 202 15.70 7.16 -0.09
C LEU A 202 14.72 6.58 0.96
N ALA A 203 13.53 6.16 0.53
CA ALA A 203 12.56 5.51 1.42
C ALA A 203 13.13 4.25 2.08
N ILE A 204 13.84 3.41 1.32
CA ILE A 204 14.48 2.19 1.85
C ILE A 204 15.54 2.53 2.90
N LYS A 205 16.34 3.58 2.71
CA LYS A 205 17.31 4.07 3.71
C LYS A 205 16.63 4.46 5.03
N HIS A 206 15.37 4.87 4.98
CA HIS A 206 14.57 5.24 6.15
C HIS A 206 13.63 4.12 6.63
N GLY A 207 13.89 2.86 6.24
CA GLY A 207 13.22 1.69 6.79
C GLY A 207 12.02 1.18 5.99
N SER A 208 11.77 1.71 4.78
CA SER A 208 10.75 1.11 3.90
C SER A 208 11.09 -0.33 3.55
N ASN A 209 10.14 -1.23 3.75
CA ASN A 209 10.22 -2.62 3.30
C ASN A 209 9.15 -2.97 2.26
N MET A 210 8.42 -1.96 1.76
CA MET A 210 7.48 -2.11 0.63
C MET A 210 7.51 -0.83 -0.21
N VAL A 211 7.88 -0.94 -1.48
CA VAL A 211 7.97 0.19 -2.42
C VAL A 211 6.95 0.06 -3.55
N ARG A 212 6.41 1.18 -4.03
CA ARG A 212 5.34 1.24 -5.01
C ARG A 212 5.82 1.91 -6.30
N ILE A 213 6.26 1.12 -7.27
CA ILE A 213 6.89 1.60 -8.50
C ILE A 213 5.95 1.43 -9.69
N GLY A 214 5.70 2.52 -10.42
CA GLY A 214 4.80 2.53 -11.58
C GLY A 214 5.46 3.03 -12.85
N SER A 215 5.77 4.34 -12.94
CA SER A 215 6.30 4.98 -14.15
C SER A 215 7.61 4.35 -14.65
N THR A 216 8.47 3.92 -13.76
CA THR A 216 9.70 3.19 -14.12
C THR A 216 9.41 1.87 -14.81
N ILE A 217 8.36 1.14 -14.42
CA ILE A 217 8.00 -0.19 -14.97
C ILE A 217 7.21 -0.04 -16.26
N PHE A 218 6.13 0.74 -16.22
CA PHE A 218 5.12 0.80 -17.28
C PHE A 218 5.22 2.03 -18.18
N GLY A 219 6.10 2.97 -17.86
CA GLY A 219 6.20 4.25 -18.54
C GLY A 219 5.23 5.31 -17.99
N TYR A 220 5.36 6.53 -18.53
CA TYR A 220 4.45 7.62 -18.17
C TYR A 220 3.06 7.39 -18.79
N ARG A 221 2.04 7.91 -18.11
CA ARG A 221 0.65 7.78 -18.53
C ARG A 221 0.44 8.44 -19.89
N GLN A 222 -0.16 7.70 -20.81
CA GLN A 222 -0.77 8.28 -22.02
C GLN A 222 -2.23 8.61 -21.64
N TYR A 223 -2.55 9.92 -21.67
CA TYR A 223 -3.91 10.41 -21.44
C TYR A 223 -4.72 10.37 -22.73
#